data_6fbce8474f1ef6ef00bbe3d46a1e43a9
#
_entry.id   6fbce8474f1ef6ef00bbe3d46a1e43a9
#
_cell.length_a   1.000
_cell.length_b   1.000
_cell.length_c   1.000
_cell.angle_alpha   90.00
_cell.angle_beta   90.00
_cell.angle_gamma   90.00
#
_symmetry.space_group_name_H-M   'P 1'
#
loop_
_entity.id
_entity.type
_entity.pdbx_description
1 polymer ?
#
loop_
_entity_poly.entity_id
_entity_poly.type
_entity_poly.pdbx_seq_one_letter_code
_entity_poly.pdbx_strand_id
1 'polypeptide(L)'
;MSFSKRLSELRKQHRFSQSELASKVGIHNNVLGRYERGEANPSIEVATKLSDVLGVSLDYLVGKTDLLLDDKIVDKILTIQQLPTDDKNHILFAIDA
;
A
#
# COMPACT_ATOMS: atom_id res chain seq x y z
N MET A 1 6.85 12.14 -3.30
CA MET A 1 5.64 12.52 -2.57
C MET A 1 5.72 11.97 -1.17
N SER A 2 5.33 12.76 -0.20
CA SER A 2 5.45 12.38 1.20
C SER A 2 4.34 11.44 1.63
N PHE A 3 4.57 10.74 2.74
CA PHE A 3 3.56 9.87 3.32
C PHE A 3 2.26 10.61 3.62
N SER A 4 2.37 11.78 4.26
CA SER A 4 1.17 12.51 4.68
C SER A 4 0.30 12.91 3.49
N LYS A 5 0.92 13.36 2.42
CA LYS A 5 0.20 13.75 1.24
C LYS A 5 -0.42 12.56 0.54
N ARG A 6 0.33 11.47 0.43
CA ARG A 6 -0.13 10.26 -0.23
C ARG A 6 -1.28 9.63 0.54
N LEU A 7 -1.18 9.62 1.87
CA LEU A 7 -2.25 9.12 2.72
C LEU A 7 -3.54 9.90 2.49
N SER A 8 -3.46 11.21 2.51
CA SER A 8 -4.63 12.05 2.32
C SER A 8 -5.26 11.83 0.95
N GLU A 9 -4.43 11.73 -0.09
CA GLU A 9 -4.93 11.52 -1.44
C GLU A 9 -5.60 10.17 -1.59
N LEU A 10 -4.98 9.13 -1.06
CA LEU A 10 -5.54 7.79 -1.16
C LEU A 10 -6.86 7.69 -0.40
N ARG A 11 -6.92 8.31 0.78
CA ARG A 11 -8.16 8.33 1.54
C ARG A 11 -9.29 8.96 0.73
N LYS A 12 -9.00 10.10 0.10
CA LYS A 12 -10.00 10.80 -0.70
C LYS A 12 -10.40 10.01 -1.93
N GLN A 13 -9.45 9.33 -2.56
CA GLN A 13 -9.76 8.49 -3.71
C GLN A 13 -10.71 7.36 -3.34
N HIS A 14 -10.59 6.83 -2.13
CA HIS A 14 -11.50 5.80 -1.65
C HIS A 14 -12.79 6.37 -1.07
N ARG A 15 -12.91 7.69 -1.05
CA ARG A 15 -14.10 8.39 -0.53
C ARG A 15 -14.35 8.10 0.94
N PHE A 16 -13.28 7.91 1.70
CA PHE A 16 -13.39 7.76 3.14
C PHE A 16 -13.25 9.11 3.81
N SER A 17 -14.03 9.34 4.88
CA SER A 17 -13.72 10.42 5.79
C SER A 17 -12.54 10.03 6.66
N GLN A 18 -11.94 10.97 7.37
CA GLN A 18 -10.89 10.64 8.33
C GLN A 18 -11.40 9.67 9.39
N SER A 19 -12.61 9.89 9.87
CA SER A 19 -13.21 9.00 10.88
C SER A 19 -13.40 7.60 10.35
N GLU A 20 -13.83 7.48 9.11
CA GLU A 20 -14.06 6.16 8.51
C GLU A 20 -12.76 5.39 8.37
N LEU A 21 -11.74 6.03 7.84
CA LEU A 21 -10.45 5.35 7.67
C LEU A 21 -9.84 5.01 9.02
N ALA A 22 -9.90 5.94 9.98
CA ALA A 22 -9.37 5.70 11.31
C ALA A 22 -10.06 4.50 11.96
N SER A 23 -11.36 4.41 11.82
CA SER A 23 -12.11 3.27 12.35
C SER A 23 -11.69 1.97 11.71
N LYS A 24 -11.45 1.98 10.41
CA LYS A 24 -11.06 0.76 9.69
C LYS A 24 -9.71 0.23 10.12
N VAL A 25 -8.81 1.11 10.54
CA VAL A 25 -7.48 0.69 10.98
C VAL A 25 -7.32 0.67 12.50
N GLY A 26 -8.38 1.02 13.23
CA GLY A 26 -8.35 0.90 14.69
C GLY A 26 -7.61 2.02 15.41
N ILE A 27 -7.60 3.23 14.85
CA ILE A 27 -6.96 4.36 15.51
C ILE A 27 -7.99 5.49 15.65
N HIS A 28 -7.65 6.47 16.48
CA HIS A 28 -8.51 7.62 16.67
C HIS A 28 -8.41 8.56 15.45
N ASN A 29 -9.51 9.23 15.10
CA ASN A 29 -9.48 10.12 13.94
C ASN A 29 -8.55 11.31 14.12
N ASN A 30 -8.33 11.77 15.35
CA ASN A 30 -7.36 12.83 15.60
C ASN A 30 -5.95 12.40 15.25
N VAL A 31 -5.62 11.13 15.51
CA VAL A 31 -4.31 10.58 15.17
C VAL A 31 -4.15 10.53 13.66
N LEU A 32 -5.18 10.08 12.95
CA LEU A 32 -5.13 10.06 11.49
C LEU A 32 -4.95 11.46 10.93
N GLY A 33 -5.64 12.45 11.48
CA GLY A 33 -5.47 13.84 11.07
C GLY A 33 -4.04 14.32 11.24
N ARG A 34 -3.39 13.93 12.32
CA ARG A 34 -1.99 14.31 12.54
C ARG A 34 -1.06 13.66 11.52
N TYR A 35 -1.35 12.42 11.13
CA TYR A 35 -0.58 11.77 10.07
C TYR A 35 -0.72 12.54 8.76
N GLU A 36 -1.94 12.97 8.44
CA GLU A 36 -2.19 13.67 7.17
C GLU A 36 -1.59 15.07 7.16
N ARG A 37 -1.39 15.67 8.32
CA ARG A 37 -0.75 16.99 8.41
C ARG A 37 0.77 16.89 8.55
N GLY A 38 1.32 15.68 8.58
CA GLY A 38 2.76 15.51 8.74
C GLY A 38 3.26 15.75 10.16
N GLU A 39 2.34 15.72 11.13
CA GLU A 39 2.70 16.00 12.53
C GLU A 39 3.11 14.75 13.29
N ALA A 40 2.84 13.59 12.77
CA ALA A 40 3.17 12.32 13.40
C ALA A 40 3.34 11.26 12.33
N ASN A 41 4.06 10.20 12.67
CA ASN A 41 4.25 9.06 11.79
C ASN A 41 3.66 7.82 12.44
N PRO A 42 3.04 6.92 11.66
CA PRO A 42 2.48 5.71 12.23
C PRO A 42 3.57 4.69 12.54
N SER A 43 3.25 3.76 13.43
CA SER A 43 4.07 2.57 13.59
C SER A 43 3.98 1.72 12.33
N ILE A 44 4.89 0.76 12.21
CA ILE A 44 4.84 -0.16 11.08
C ILE A 44 3.53 -0.92 11.05
N GLU A 45 3.04 -1.30 12.21
CA GLU A 45 1.78 -2.03 12.30
C GLU A 45 0.62 -1.21 11.76
N VAL A 46 0.52 0.05 12.16
CA VAL A 46 -0.56 0.92 11.69
C VAL A 46 -0.38 1.23 10.20
N ALA A 47 0.86 1.47 9.77
CA ALA A 47 1.12 1.74 8.36
C ALA A 47 0.73 0.57 7.49
N THR A 48 0.99 -0.66 7.96
CA THR A 48 0.60 -1.86 7.23
C THR A 48 -0.92 -1.97 7.11
N LYS A 49 -1.63 -1.68 8.20
CA LYS A 49 -3.10 -1.69 8.16
C LYS A 49 -3.63 -0.63 7.20
N LEU A 50 -3.02 0.54 7.19
CA LEU A 50 -3.42 1.60 6.26
C LEU A 50 -3.21 1.15 4.81
N SER A 51 -2.06 0.57 4.51
CA SER A 51 -1.79 0.12 3.16
C SER A 51 -2.77 -0.97 2.73
N ASP A 52 -3.13 -1.87 3.64
CA ASP A 52 -4.08 -2.93 3.34
C ASP A 52 -5.46 -2.35 3.03
N VAL A 53 -5.94 -1.43 3.85
CA VAL A 53 -7.26 -0.84 3.64
C VAL A 53 -7.29 0.00 2.37
N LEU A 54 -6.20 0.69 2.08
CA LEU A 54 -6.14 1.55 0.90
C LEU A 54 -5.74 0.80 -0.37
N GLY A 55 -5.38 -0.48 -0.24
CA GLY A 55 -5.12 -1.31 -1.41
C GLY A 55 -3.82 -0.98 -2.13
N VAL A 56 -2.82 -0.51 -1.43
CA VAL A 56 -1.52 -0.16 -2.00
C VAL A 56 -0.43 -0.85 -1.20
N SER A 57 0.76 -0.91 -1.80
CA SER A 57 1.91 -1.45 -1.08
C SER A 57 2.36 -0.47 0.01
N LEU A 58 3.03 -1.00 1.02
CA LEU A 58 3.58 -0.17 2.06
C LEU A 58 4.62 0.80 1.49
N ASP A 59 5.45 0.33 0.56
CA ASP A 59 6.46 1.18 -0.07
C ASP A 59 5.83 2.36 -0.82
N TYR A 60 4.73 2.12 -1.50
CA TYR A 60 4.04 3.22 -2.17
C TYR A 60 3.47 4.20 -1.15
N LEU A 61 2.86 3.68 -0.09
CA LEU A 61 2.24 4.53 0.92
C LEU A 61 3.27 5.43 1.60
N VAL A 62 4.44 4.89 1.93
CA VAL A 62 5.46 5.69 2.61
C VAL A 62 6.30 6.52 1.66
N GLY A 63 6.06 6.43 0.37
CA GLY A 63 6.72 7.31 -0.60
C GLY A 63 8.04 6.81 -1.13
N LYS A 64 8.35 5.53 -0.96
CA LYS A 64 9.60 4.98 -1.47
C LYS A 64 9.54 4.63 -2.93
N THR A 65 8.36 4.50 -3.48
CA THR A 65 8.19 4.26 -4.91
C THR A 65 7.02 5.09 -5.41
N ASP A 66 7.12 5.53 -6.64
CA ASP A 66 6.04 6.25 -7.29
C ASP A 66 5.16 5.34 -8.13
N LEU A 67 5.53 4.08 -8.24
CA LEU A 67 4.76 3.13 -9.01
C LEU A 67 3.67 2.52 -8.15
N LEU A 68 2.45 2.53 -8.64
CA LEU A 68 1.33 1.93 -7.93
C LEU A 68 1.29 0.45 -8.27
N LEU A 69 1.93 -0.36 -7.44
CA LEU A 69 1.96 -1.80 -7.61
C LEU A 69 1.38 -2.41 -6.36
N ASP A 70 0.51 -3.38 -6.51
CA ASP A 70 0.09 -4.10 -5.33
C ASP A 70 1.11 -5.19 -5.00
N ASP A 71 1.03 -5.68 -3.78
CA ASP A 71 2.03 -6.63 -3.29
C ASP A 71 2.03 -7.92 -4.09
N LYS A 72 0.90 -8.33 -4.59
CA LYS A 72 0.83 -9.57 -5.37
C LYS A 72 1.58 -9.45 -6.68
N ILE A 73 1.50 -8.29 -7.31
CA ILE A 73 2.21 -8.06 -8.55
C ILE A 73 3.72 -8.07 -8.31
N VAL A 74 4.16 -7.42 -7.25
CA VAL A 74 5.57 -7.37 -6.91
C VAL A 74 6.08 -8.78 -6.61
N ASP A 75 5.36 -9.55 -5.82
CA ASP A 75 5.76 -10.91 -5.51
C ASP A 75 5.84 -11.77 -6.76
N LYS A 76 4.90 -11.63 -7.67
CA LYS A 76 4.95 -12.37 -8.91
C LYS A 76 6.17 -12.06 -9.73
N ILE A 77 6.52 -10.81 -9.83
CA ILE A 77 7.70 -10.40 -10.59
C ILE A 77 8.94 -11.02 -9.99
N LEU A 78 9.08 -10.95 -8.67
CA LEU A 78 10.24 -11.52 -8.02
C LEU A 78 10.29 -13.03 -8.20
N THR A 79 9.17 -13.70 -8.09
CA THR A 79 9.10 -15.13 -8.25
C THR A 79 9.51 -15.55 -9.66
N ILE A 80 9.01 -14.87 -10.66
CA ILE A 80 9.35 -15.18 -12.03
C ILE A 80 10.85 -15.02 -12.27
N GLN A 81 11.44 -14.00 -11.70
CA GLN A 81 12.86 -13.78 -11.86
C GLN A 81 13.72 -14.85 -11.20
N GLN A 82 13.21 -15.48 -10.16
CA GLN A 82 13.94 -16.49 -9.44
C GLN A 82 13.73 -17.90 -9.98
N LEU A 83 12.67 -18.13 -10.71
CA LEU A 83 12.33 -19.46 -11.15
C LEU A 83 13.19 -19.89 -12.31
N PRO A 84 13.54 -21.16 -12.34
CA PRO A 84 14.00 -21.73 -13.59
C PRO A 84 12.88 -21.69 -14.55
N THR A 85 13.17 -21.95 -15.76
CA THR A 85 12.15 -21.72 -16.70
C THR A 85 11.19 -22.78 -16.90
N ASP A 86 11.27 -23.87 -16.27
CA ASP A 86 10.42 -24.98 -16.61
C ASP A 86 8.97 -24.73 -16.34
N ASP A 87 8.63 -23.91 -15.43
CA ASP A 87 7.29 -23.70 -15.16
C ASP A 87 6.74 -22.50 -15.66
N LYS A 88 7.50 -21.82 -16.36
CA LYS A 88 7.01 -20.64 -16.76
C LYS A 88 6.10 -20.72 -17.68
N ASN A 89 6.10 -21.51 -18.16
CA ASN A 89 5.24 -21.52 -19.00
C ASN A 89 4.14 -21.56 -18.48
N HIS A 90 4.15 -21.36 -17.97
CA HIS A 90 3.07 -21.28 -17.52
C HIS A 90 2.98 -20.19 -16.90
N ILE A 91 3.68 -19.58 -17.24
CA ILE A 91 3.46 -18.57 -16.74
C ILE A 91 3.48 -17.58 -17.46
N LEU A 92 3.88 -17.15 -18.19
CA LEU A 92 3.81 -16.38 -18.44
C LEU A 92 3.39 -16.29 -18.89
N PHE A 93 3.67 -16.52 -18.99
CA PHE A 93 3.20 -16.63 -18.80
C PHE A 93 2.66 -16.75 -18.52
N ALA A 94 2.90 -16.86 -18.61
CA ALA A 94 2.39 -17.02 -17.90
C ALA A 94 2.21 -16.41 -17.57
N ILE A 95 2.43 -15.88 -17.80
CA ILE A 95 2.38 -15.67 -17.32
C ILE A 95 1.90 -15.86 -17.28
N ASP A 96 2.15 -16.18 -17.70
CA ASP A 96 1.76 -16.71 -17.38
C ASP A 96 1.61 -17.26 -17.31
N ALA A 97 1.76 -17.38 -17.73
CA ALA A 97 1.60 -18.03 -17.32
C ALA A 97 1.47 -18.11 -17.05
#